data_68c5bf4f042177ce5896ad53546e2404
#
_entry.id   68c5bf4f042177ce5896ad53546e2404
#
_cell.length_a   1.000
_cell.length_b   1.000
_cell.length_c   1.000
_cell.angle_alpha   90.00
_cell.angle_beta   90.00
_cell.angle_gamma   90.00
#
_symmetry.space_group_name_H-M   'P 1'
#
loop_
_entity.id
_entity.type
_entity.pdbx_description
1 polymer ?
#
loop_
_entity_poly.entity_id
_entity_poly.type
_entity_poly.pdbx_seq_one_letter_code
_entity_poly.pdbx_strand_id
1 'polypeptide(L)'
;MKLQVAIDRMPVEQAVRIIQAIDGQADIIEIGTSLTKEFGLRALRPVLEAAGTTSVLADIKTCDEGTYEFDLGFDLGFDYLTVMGSASMGTLETCAKSTETHGKVMMIDLLECDEQRIERISGFQNAIYCLHTSVDSDATADPVAQVRAFKARFPQIRHIAIAGGIKQHQLAALAQENIDIVIMGSAITKADDITAACQACRKEMQ
;
A
#
# COMPACT_ATOMS: atom_id res chain seq x y z
N MET A 1 6.08 -11.21 6.85
CA MET A 1 5.94 -9.99 6.00
C MET A 1 5.13 -10.36 4.76
N LYS A 2 4.14 -9.55 4.35
CA LYS A 2 3.33 -9.73 3.13
C LYS A 2 3.95 -9.00 1.95
N LEU A 3 3.81 -9.57 0.74
CA LEU A 3 4.16 -8.91 -0.51
C LEU A 3 2.94 -8.21 -1.10
N GLN A 4 2.98 -6.90 -1.22
CA GLN A 4 2.00 -6.08 -1.94
C GLN A 4 2.60 -5.68 -3.29
N VAL A 5 1.88 -5.96 -4.38
CA VAL A 5 2.31 -5.61 -5.73
C VAL A 5 1.51 -4.42 -6.23
N ALA A 6 2.19 -3.29 -6.42
CA ALA A 6 1.59 -2.05 -6.86
C ALA A 6 1.57 -1.95 -8.40
N ILE A 7 0.37 -1.73 -8.94
CA ILE A 7 0.09 -1.64 -10.38
C ILE A 7 -0.27 -0.19 -10.72
N ASP A 8 0.56 0.43 -11.55
CA ASP A 8 0.49 1.86 -11.88
C ASP A 8 0.72 2.14 -13.36
N ARG A 9 0.13 3.24 -13.85
CA ARG A 9 0.41 3.87 -15.16
C ARG A 9 0.30 2.90 -16.33
N MET A 10 -0.85 2.22 -16.43
CA MET A 10 -1.16 1.32 -17.52
C MET A 10 -2.68 1.23 -17.76
N PRO A 11 -3.12 0.77 -18.95
CA PRO A 11 -4.53 0.49 -19.21
C PRO A 11 -5.08 -0.61 -18.29
N VAL A 12 -6.40 -0.58 -18.03
CA VAL A 12 -7.10 -1.54 -17.16
C VAL A 12 -6.88 -2.98 -17.64
N GLU A 13 -6.93 -3.21 -18.95
CA GLU A 13 -6.74 -4.54 -19.54
C GLU A 13 -5.33 -5.09 -19.32
N GLN A 14 -4.33 -4.22 -19.26
CA GLN A 14 -2.96 -4.61 -18.92
C GLN A 14 -2.84 -4.93 -17.44
N ALA A 15 -3.46 -4.14 -16.56
CA ALA A 15 -3.51 -4.40 -15.12
C ALA A 15 -4.15 -5.78 -14.85
N VAL A 16 -5.26 -6.11 -15.51
CA VAL A 16 -5.92 -7.42 -15.41
C VAL A 16 -4.97 -8.55 -15.79
N ARG A 17 -4.23 -8.43 -16.90
CA ARG A 17 -3.25 -9.46 -17.32
C ARG A 17 -2.12 -9.64 -16.30
N ILE A 18 -1.63 -8.56 -15.71
CA ILE A 18 -0.58 -8.64 -14.69
C ILE A 18 -1.11 -9.35 -13.44
N ILE A 19 -2.33 -9.00 -12.98
CA ILE A 19 -2.95 -9.63 -11.82
C ILE A 19 -3.09 -11.14 -12.03
N GLN A 20 -3.58 -11.56 -13.20
CA GLN A 20 -3.71 -12.96 -13.54
C GLN A 20 -2.34 -13.68 -13.58
N ALA A 21 -1.28 -13.00 -14.01
CA ALA A 21 0.07 -13.56 -14.06
C ALA A 21 0.70 -13.77 -12.68
N ILE A 22 0.28 -12.98 -11.66
CA ILE A 22 0.79 -13.06 -10.29
C ILE A 22 -0.20 -13.69 -9.31
N ASP A 23 -1.27 -14.31 -9.82
CA ASP A 23 -2.26 -14.98 -8.97
C ASP A 23 -1.60 -16.00 -8.04
N GLY A 24 -1.97 -15.95 -6.77
CA GLY A 24 -1.36 -16.77 -5.71
C GLY A 24 0.11 -16.44 -5.37
N GLN A 25 0.73 -15.46 -6.06
CA GLN A 25 2.11 -15.04 -5.79
C GLN A 25 2.19 -13.76 -4.94
N ALA A 26 1.22 -12.88 -5.03
CA ALA A 26 1.10 -11.69 -4.19
C ALA A 26 0.11 -11.93 -3.05
N ASP A 27 0.33 -11.31 -1.89
CA ASP A 27 -0.61 -11.33 -0.77
C ASP A 27 -1.64 -10.22 -0.89
N ILE A 28 -1.25 -9.10 -1.52
CA ILE A 28 -2.10 -7.93 -1.76
C ILE A 28 -1.79 -7.40 -3.17
N ILE A 29 -2.85 -7.12 -3.93
CA ILE A 29 -2.76 -6.36 -5.18
C ILE A 29 -3.09 -4.90 -4.86
N GLU A 30 -2.21 -3.98 -5.22
CA GLU A 30 -2.47 -2.56 -5.10
C GLU A 30 -2.83 -1.94 -6.44
N ILE A 31 -3.97 -1.30 -6.48
CA ILE A 31 -4.35 -0.43 -7.59
C ILE A 31 -3.82 0.96 -7.28
N GLY A 32 -2.75 1.32 -7.96
CA GLY A 32 -2.02 2.55 -7.69
C GLY A 32 -2.83 3.81 -7.97
N THR A 33 -2.38 4.91 -7.38
CA THR A 33 -3.04 6.22 -7.47
C THR A 33 -3.29 6.67 -8.92
N SER A 34 -2.41 6.31 -9.84
CA SER A 34 -2.57 6.67 -11.26
C SER A 34 -3.83 6.06 -11.86
N LEU A 35 -4.10 4.78 -11.61
CA LEU A 35 -5.28 4.09 -12.13
C LEU A 35 -6.56 4.61 -11.46
N THR A 36 -6.53 4.82 -10.14
CA THR A 36 -7.71 5.32 -9.42
C THR A 36 -8.12 6.71 -9.88
N LYS A 37 -7.14 7.57 -10.21
CA LYS A 37 -7.40 8.94 -10.71
C LYS A 37 -7.75 8.99 -12.19
N GLU A 38 -7.16 8.14 -13.01
CA GLU A 38 -7.42 8.13 -14.46
C GLU A 38 -8.77 7.50 -14.81
N PHE A 39 -9.13 6.38 -14.13
CA PHE A 39 -10.33 5.62 -14.47
C PHE A 39 -11.47 5.77 -13.45
N GLY A 40 -11.15 6.08 -12.19
CA GLY A 40 -12.10 6.09 -11.08
C GLY A 40 -12.44 4.67 -10.59
N LEU A 41 -12.76 4.55 -9.29
CA LEU A 41 -12.92 3.24 -8.63
C LEU A 41 -13.96 2.32 -9.29
N ARG A 42 -15.07 2.87 -9.79
CA ARG A 42 -16.14 2.06 -10.40
C ARG A 42 -15.71 1.38 -11.70
N ALA A 43 -14.88 2.03 -12.50
CA ALA A 43 -14.36 1.46 -13.75
C ALA A 43 -13.25 0.41 -13.52
N LEU A 44 -12.72 0.32 -12.30
CA LEU A 44 -11.70 -0.67 -11.92
C LEU A 44 -12.29 -2.01 -11.46
N ARG A 45 -13.59 -2.22 -11.59
CA ARG A 45 -14.25 -3.49 -11.27
C ARG A 45 -13.61 -4.71 -11.97
N PRO A 46 -13.21 -4.67 -13.24
CA PRO A 46 -12.53 -5.80 -13.87
C PRO A 46 -11.23 -6.20 -13.17
N VAL A 47 -10.56 -5.25 -12.52
CA VAL A 47 -9.34 -5.49 -11.74
C VAL A 47 -9.66 -6.26 -10.44
N LEU A 48 -10.73 -5.87 -9.73
CA LEU A 48 -11.22 -6.60 -8.57
C LEU A 48 -11.61 -8.04 -8.93
N GLU A 49 -12.33 -8.22 -10.03
CA GLU A 49 -12.74 -9.55 -10.50
C GLU A 49 -11.53 -10.42 -10.87
N ALA A 50 -10.49 -9.84 -11.46
CA ALA A 50 -9.26 -10.55 -11.82
C ALA A 50 -8.43 -10.99 -10.60
N ALA A 51 -8.50 -10.26 -9.50
CA ALA A 51 -7.78 -10.57 -8.26
C ALA A 51 -8.37 -11.79 -7.52
N GLY A 52 -9.59 -12.22 -7.87
CA GLY A 52 -10.23 -13.40 -7.29
C GLY A 52 -10.34 -13.30 -5.77
N THR A 53 -9.60 -14.13 -5.04
CA THR A 53 -9.57 -14.14 -3.57
C THR A 53 -8.39 -13.38 -2.97
N THR A 54 -7.49 -12.86 -3.79
CA THR A 54 -6.37 -12.03 -3.33
C THR A 54 -6.89 -10.68 -2.87
N SER A 55 -6.46 -10.22 -1.71
CA SER A 55 -6.86 -8.91 -1.17
C SER A 55 -6.45 -7.78 -2.09
N VAL A 56 -7.33 -6.78 -2.25
CA VAL A 56 -7.07 -5.63 -3.12
C VAL A 56 -7.07 -4.33 -2.33
N LEU A 57 -6.01 -3.56 -2.51
CA LEU A 57 -5.86 -2.20 -1.99
C LEU A 57 -6.12 -1.19 -3.12
N ALA A 58 -6.91 -0.16 -2.87
CA ALA A 58 -6.96 1.02 -3.72
C ALA A 58 -6.15 2.17 -3.08
N ASP A 59 -5.11 2.61 -3.78
CA ASP A 59 -4.30 3.76 -3.35
C ASP A 59 -4.94 5.07 -3.78
N ILE A 60 -6.03 5.44 -3.08
CA ILE A 60 -6.84 6.63 -3.36
C ILE A 60 -6.27 7.91 -2.76
N LYS A 61 -5.40 7.77 -1.75
CA LYS A 61 -4.78 8.90 -1.04
C LYS A 61 -5.82 9.94 -0.59
N THR A 62 -6.86 9.48 0.09
CA THR A 62 -7.90 10.36 0.65
C THR A 62 -7.28 11.52 1.44
N CYS A 63 -7.68 12.73 1.12
CA CYS A 63 -7.27 13.96 1.83
C CYS A 63 -8.43 14.68 2.49
N ASP A 64 -9.65 14.45 1.98
CA ASP A 64 -10.92 15.03 2.43
C ASP A 64 -12.07 14.06 2.13
N GLU A 65 -13.29 14.35 2.57
CA GLU A 65 -14.47 13.49 2.31
C GLU A 65 -14.30 12.02 2.75
N GLY A 66 -13.59 11.79 3.89
CA GLY A 66 -13.14 10.48 4.34
C GLY A 66 -14.23 9.41 4.41
N THR A 67 -15.41 9.75 4.94
CA THR A 67 -16.54 8.80 4.96
C THR A 67 -16.98 8.41 3.55
N TYR A 68 -17.19 9.41 2.67
CA TYR A 68 -17.69 9.16 1.31
C TYR A 68 -16.71 8.31 0.48
N GLU A 69 -15.42 8.65 0.50
CA GLU A 69 -14.43 7.93 -0.30
C GLU A 69 -14.19 6.51 0.21
N PHE A 70 -14.14 6.32 1.54
CA PHE A 70 -13.93 5.01 2.14
C PHE A 70 -15.15 4.11 2.00
N ASP A 71 -16.38 4.61 2.27
CA ASP A 71 -17.60 3.84 2.05
C ASP A 71 -17.70 3.42 0.58
N LEU A 72 -17.46 4.34 -0.37
CA LEU A 72 -17.47 4.02 -1.80
C LEU A 72 -16.48 2.90 -2.14
N GLY A 73 -15.25 2.98 -1.65
CA GLY A 73 -14.23 1.98 -1.94
C GLY A 73 -14.57 0.61 -1.34
N PHE A 74 -14.99 0.56 -0.08
CA PHE A 74 -15.34 -0.69 0.59
C PHE A 74 -16.62 -1.32 0.01
N ASP A 75 -17.63 -0.53 -0.33
CA ASP A 75 -18.85 -1.01 -0.99
C ASP A 75 -18.58 -1.60 -2.38
N LEU A 76 -17.53 -1.13 -3.08
CA LEU A 76 -17.09 -1.70 -4.35
C LEU A 76 -16.34 -3.02 -4.19
N GLY A 77 -15.88 -3.35 -2.97
CA GLY A 77 -15.22 -4.61 -2.66
C GLY A 77 -13.71 -4.51 -2.40
N PHE A 78 -13.14 -3.33 -2.32
CA PHE A 78 -11.73 -3.18 -1.89
C PHE A 78 -11.57 -3.61 -0.42
N ASP A 79 -10.41 -4.19 -0.08
CA ASP A 79 -10.10 -4.67 1.27
C ASP A 79 -9.28 -3.65 2.07
N TYR A 80 -8.52 -2.84 1.36
CA TYR A 80 -7.66 -1.80 1.92
C TYR A 80 -7.86 -0.49 1.15
N LEU A 81 -7.90 0.62 1.88
CA LEU A 81 -7.89 1.97 1.28
C LEU A 81 -6.82 2.83 1.93
N THR A 82 -6.25 3.75 1.16
CA THR A 82 -5.23 4.67 1.66
C THR A 82 -5.81 6.04 1.99
N VAL A 83 -5.32 6.63 3.08
CA VAL A 83 -5.55 8.02 3.46
C VAL A 83 -4.21 8.70 3.69
N MET A 84 -4.09 9.95 3.30
CA MET A 84 -2.86 10.72 3.55
C MET A 84 -2.71 11.02 5.05
N GLY A 85 -1.56 10.67 5.62
CA GLY A 85 -1.22 11.05 6.99
C GLY A 85 -1.20 12.56 7.22
N SER A 86 -0.99 13.35 6.16
CA SER A 86 -1.06 14.82 6.16
C SER A 86 -2.48 15.39 6.12
N ALA A 87 -3.53 14.58 5.89
CA ALA A 87 -4.93 14.99 5.93
C ALA A 87 -5.37 15.48 7.32
N SER A 88 -6.52 16.11 7.46
CA SER A 88 -7.03 16.56 8.76
C SER A 88 -7.26 15.40 9.74
N MET A 89 -7.21 15.66 11.05
CA MET A 89 -7.57 14.63 12.05
C MET A 89 -9.00 14.13 11.83
N GLY A 90 -9.94 15.04 11.54
CA GLY A 90 -11.32 14.68 11.24
C GLY A 90 -11.43 13.74 10.04
N THR A 91 -10.63 13.94 8.98
CA THR A 91 -10.59 13.04 7.83
C THR A 91 -10.09 11.65 8.25
N LEU A 92 -9.00 11.57 9.01
CA LEU A 92 -8.47 10.30 9.52
C LEU A 92 -9.47 9.56 10.41
N GLU A 93 -10.16 10.28 11.31
CA GLU A 93 -11.17 9.72 12.20
C GLU A 93 -12.39 9.18 11.44
N THR A 94 -12.87 9.89 10.40
CA THR A 94 -13.98 9.42 9.56
C THR A 94 -13.58 8.23 8.70
N CYS A 95 -12.36 8.20 8.14
CA CYS A 95 -11.81 7.03 7.46
C CYS A 95 -11.71 5.82 8.40
N ALA A 96 -11.18 6.00 9.61
CA ALA A 96 -11.09 4.92 10.61
C ALA A 96 -12.45 4.36 10.97
N LYS A 97 -13.45 5.24 11.20
CA LYS A 97 -14.82 4.82 11.50
C LYS A 97 -15.46 4.02 10.36
N SER A 98 -15.29 4.46 9.11
CA SER A 98 -15.76 3.71 7.93
C SER A 98 -15.07 2.35 7.85
N THR A 99 -13.75 2.30 8.06
CA THR A 99 -12.97 1.07 8.10
C THR A 99 -13.49 0.07 9.12
N GLU A 100 -13.78 0.51 10.34
CA GLU A 100 -14.35 -0.32 11.40
C GLU A 100 -15.76 -0.83 11.03
N THR A 101 -16.60 0.05 10.47
CA THR A 101 -17.97 -0.30 10.05
C THR A 101 -17.99 -1.41 9.01
N HIS A 102 -17.05 -1.38 8.06
CA HIS A 102 -16.95 -2.38 6.98
C HIS A 102 -16.07 -3.60 7.35
N GLY A 103 -15.40 -3.59 8.51
CA GLY A 103 -14.47 -4.66 8.91
C GLY A 103 -13.28 -4.79 7.95
N LYS A 104 -12.81 -3.68 7.41
CA LYS A 104 -11.74 -3.58 6.40
C LYS A 104 -10.48 -2.98 7.00
N VAL A 105 -9.52 -2.56 6.16
CA VAL A 105 -8.22 -2.06 6.61
C VAL A 105 -7.94 -0.66 6.06
N MET A 106 -7.53 0.24 6.93
CA MET A 106 -7.02 1.57 6.58
C MET A 106 -5.50 1.55 6.54
N MET A 107 -4.90 2.07 5.46
CA MET A 107 -3.48 2.34 5.37
C MET A 107 -3.25 3.85 5.36
N ILE A 108 -2.44 4.35 6.29
CA ILE A 108 -2.07 5.76 6.40
C ILE A 108 -0.75 5.96 5.65
N ASP A 109 -0.80 6.67 4.52
CA ASP A 109 0.39 7.04 3.75
C ASP A 109 1.12 8.20 4.45
N LEU A 110 2.35 7.96 4.88
CA LEU A 110 3.18 8.94 5.59
C LEU A 110 3.97 9.88 4.68
N LEU A 111 3.68 9.87 3.37
CA LEU A 111 4.28 10.83 2.44
C LEU A 111 4.06 12.27 2.93
N GLU A 112 5.15 13.07 2.97
CA GLU A 112 5.15 14.47 3.45
C GLU A 112 4.67 14.64 4.91
N CYS A 113 4.82 13.61 5.77
CA CYS A 113 4.58 13.72 7.20
C CYS A 113 5.90 13.92 7.96
N ASP A 114 6.00 14.99 8.73
CA ASP A 114 7.06 15.18 9.70
C ASP A 114 6.83 14.36 10.98
N GLU A 115 7.85 14.26 11.84
CA GLU A 115 7.77 13.50 13.09
C GLU A 115 6.65 14.01 14.03
N GLN A 116 6.41 15.31 14.07
CA GLN A 116 5.34 15.88 14.91
C GLN A 116 3.96 15.46 14.41
N ARG A 117 3.81 15.39 13.09
CA ARG A 117 2.57 14.88 12.48
C ARG A 117 2.38 13.40 12.77
N ILE A 118 3.41 12.58 12.58
CA ILE A 118 3.36 11.14 12.84
C ILE A 118 3.00 10.88 14.31
N GLU A 119 3.61 11.59 15.25
CA GLU A 119 3.27 11.47 16.66
C GLU A 119 1.79 11.75 16.94
N ARG A 120 1.23 12.82 16.35
CA ARG A 120 -0.20 13.19 16.53
C ARG A 120 -1.16 12.15 15.98
N ILE A 121 -0.78 11.46 14.91
CA ILE A 121 -1.65 10.45 14.26
C ILE A 121 -1.36 9.02 14.71
N SER A 122 -0.37 8.79 15.58
CA SER A 122 0.05 7.44 16.02
C SER A 122 -1.00 6.67 16.83
N GLY A 123 -2.12 7.30 17.15
CA GLY A 123 -3.22 6.72 17.92
C GLY A 123 -4.12 5.74 17.18
N PHE A 124 -4.06 5.65 15.85
CA PHE A 124 -4.86 4.72 15.04
C PHE A 124 -4.25 3.30 15.08
N GLN A 125 -4.48 2.57 16.18
CA GLN A 125 -3.80 1.30 16.50
C GLN A 125 -4.03 0.17 15.47
N ASN A 126 -5.17 0.17 14.77
CA ASN A 126 -5.53 -0.84 13.77
C ASN A 126 -5.16 -0.43 12.34
N ALA A 127 -4.63 0.77 12.15
CA ALA A 127 -4.18 1.24 10.84
C ALA A 127 -2.75 0.74 10.55
N ILE A 128 -2.46 0.54 9.25
CA ILE A 128 -1.11 0.29 8.76
C ILE A 128 -0.48 1.63 8.38
N TYR A 129 0.70 1.92 8.91
CA TYR A 129 1.45 3.14 8.58
C TYR A 129 2.46 2.83 7.49
N CYS A 130 2.29 3.47 6.33
CA CYS A 130 3.13 3.24 5.17
C CYS A 130 4.26 4.27 5.11
N LEU A 131 5.48 3.81 5.34
CA LEU A 131 6.69 4.58 5.06
C LEU A 131 6.84 4.70 3.55
N HIS A 132 6.66 5.89 3.02
CA HIS A 132 6.61 6.12 1.59
C HIS A 132 7.66 7.15 1.15
N THR A 133 8.60 6.71 0.32
CA THR A 133 9.54 7.61 -0.35
C THR A 133 8.99 7.98 -1.72
N SER A 134 8.76 9.27 -1.96
CA SER A 134 8.27 9.76 -3.25
C SER A 134 9.18 9.36 -4.40
N VAL A 135 8.59 8.97 -5.53
CA VAL A 135 9.33 8.73 -6.78
C VAL A 135 9.93 10.02 -7.37
N ASP A 136 9.44 11.17 -6.93
CA ASP A 136 9.90 12.49 -7.37
C ASP A 136 11.02 13.03 -6.46
N SER A 137 11.36 12.31 -5.36
CA SER A 137 12.44 12.70 -4.48
C SER A 137 13.76 12.08 -4.92
N ASP A 138 14.86 12.83 -4.78
CA ASP A 138 16.24 12.32 -4.99
C ASP A 138 16.72 11.44 -3.81
N ALA A 139 15.83 11.07 -2.90
CA ALA A 139 16.19 10.34 -1.70
C ALA A 139 16.60 8.89 -2.03
N THR A 140 17.87 8.59 -1.79
CA THR A 140 18.45 7.25 -1.89
C THR A 140 18.52 6.56 -0.52
N ALA A 141 17.56 6.84 0.36
CA ALA A 141 17.58 6.30 1.71
C ALA A 141 17.53 4.76 1.71
N ASP A 142 18.36 4.13 2.55
CA ASP A 142 18.28 2.70 2.79
C ASP A 142 16.94 2.36 3.49
N PRO A 143 16.06 1.56 2.88
CA PRO A 143 14.75 1.26 3.45
C PRO A 143 14.85 0.50 4.79
N VAL A 144 15.89 -0.29 5.00
CA VAL A 144 16.10 -1.01 6.27
C VAL A 144 16.44 -0.01 7.38
N ALA A 145 17.34 0.93 7.11
CA ALA A 145 17.69 1.99 8.06
C ALA A 145 16.48 2.88 8.37
N GLN A 146 15.65 3.18 7.36
CA GLN A 146 14.42 3.96 7.52
C GLN A 146 13.44 3.26 8.46
N VAL A 147 13.19 1.96 8.27
CA VAL A 147 12.32 1.17 9.15
C VAL A 147 12.85 1.13 10.58
N ARG A 148 14.16 0.91 10.77
CA ARG A 148 14.77 0.89 12.11
C ARG A 148 14.62 2.21 12.84
N ALA A 149 14.92 3.31 12.17
CA ALA A 149 14.78 4.66 12.73
C ALA A 149 13.32 4.95 13.10
N PHE A 150 12.37 4.60 12.21
CA PHE A 150 10.94 4.77 12.46
C PHE A 150 10.47 3.97 13.68
N LYS A 151 10.79 2.69 13.77
CA LYS A 151 10.41 1.85 14.91
C LYS A 151 11.02 2.32 16.24
N ALA A 152 12.26 2.78 16.20
CA ALA A 152 12.90 3.36 17.39
C ALA A 152 12.22 4.65 17.84
N ARG A 153 11.77 5.47 16.91
CA ARG A 153 11.14 6.78 17.19
C ARG A 153 9.66 6.66 17.57
N PHE A 154 8.94 5.68 16.98
CA PHE A 154 7.49 5.50 17.16
C PHE A 154 7.15 4.06 17.60
N PRO A 155 7.61 3.60 18.78
CA PRO A 155 7.42 2.22 19.23
C PRO A 155 5.94 1.85 19.47
N GLN A 156 5.05 2.83 19.59
CA GLN A 156 3.61 2.65 19.70
C GLN A 156 2.93 2.25 18.39
N ILE A 157 3.57 2.51 17.23
CA ILE A 157 3.06 2.12 15.91
C ILE A 157 3.47 0.68 15.64
N ARG A 158 2.49 -0.22 15.54
CA ARG A 158 2.72 -1.67 15.44
C ARG A 158 2.69 -2.19 14.01
N HIS A 159 1.81 -1.63 13.17
CA HIS A 159 1.59 -2.10 11.81
C HIS A 159 2.27 -1.17 10.82
N ILE A 160 3.27 -1.70 10.12
CA ILE A 160 4.14 -0.92 9.26
C ILE A 160 4.19 -1.54 7.86
N ALA A 161 4.00 -0.70 6.85
CA ALA A 161 4.32 -0.97 5.46
C ALA A 161 5.46 -0.08 4.99
N ILE A 162 6.17 -0.51 3.94
CA ILE A 162 7.19 0.31 3.31
C ILE A 162 7.04 0.28 1.79
N ALA A 163 7.15 1.47 1.17
CA ALA A 163 7.05 1.71 -0.26
C ALA A 163 8.14 2.67 -0.75
N GLY A 164 8.37 2.65 -2.05
CA GLY A 164 9.27 3.59 -2.70
C GLY A 164 10.62 2.98 -3.09
N GLY A 165 10.74 2.52 -4.34
CA GLY A 165 11.99 2.07 -4.94
C GLY A 165 12.63 0.81 -4.33
N ILE A 166 11.87 0.01 -3.59
CA ILE A 166 12.36 -1.23 -2.96
C ILE A 166 12.89 -2.20 -4.03
N LYS A 167 14.07 -2.75 -3.79
CA LYS A 167 14.73 -3.71 -4.67
C LYS A 167 14.74 -5.11 -4.07
N GLN A 168 14.73 -6.14 -4.93
CA GLN A 168 14.67 -7.54 -4.49
C GLN A 168 15.71 -7.88 -3.42
N HIS A 169 16.98 -7.47 -3.60
CA HIS A 169 18.06 -7.80 -2.67
C HIS A 169 17.91 -7.18 -1.26
N GLN A 170 16.98 -6.25 -1.06
CA GLN A 170 16.69 -5.63 0.24
C GLN A 170 15.63 -6.42 1.05
N LEU A 171 14.90 -7.33 0.39
CA LEU A 171 13.74 -8.01 0.98
C LEU A 171 14.11 -8.90 2.18
N ALA A 172 15.21 -9.64 2.08
CA ALA A 172 15.68 -10.50 3.19
C ALA A 172 15.97 -9.67 4.46
N ALA A 173 16.62 -8.51 4.28
CA ALA A 173 16.91 -7.61 5.41
C ALA A 173 15.66 -6.94 5.96
N LEU A 174 14.72 -6.53 5.10
CA LEU A 174 13.42 -5.98 5.52
C LEU A 174 12.56 -7.01 6.25
N ALA A 175 12.61 -8.29 5.85
CA ALA A 175 11.88 -9.35 6.53
C ALA A 175 12.34 -9.53 8.00
N GLN A 176 13.63 -9.31 8.29
CA GLN A 176 14.18 -9.36 9.64
C GLN A 176 13.73 -8.20 10.52
N GLU A 177 13.25 -7.10 9.92
CA GLU A 177 12.75 -5.94 10.65
C GLU A 177 11.33 -6.13 11.20
N ASN A 178 10.66 -7.27 10.95
CA ASN A 178 9.30 -7.57 11.41
C ASN A 178 8.30 -6.46 11.06
N ILE A 179 8.27 -6.04 9.81
CA ILE A 179 7.23 -5.20 9.25
C ILE A 179 6.11 -6.06 8.64
N ASP A 180 4.92 -5.49 8.49
CA ASP A 180 3.75 -6.24 7.99
C ASP A 180 3.78 -6.40 6.48
N ILE A 181 4.10 -5.33 5.75
CA ILE A 181 3.97 -5.27 4.28
C ILE A 181 5.19 -4.60 3.65
N VAL A 182 5.69 -5.22 2.58
CA VAL A 182 6.59 -4.57 1.62
C VAL A 182 5.84 -4.33 0.31
N ILE A 183 5.95 -3.11 -0.24
CA ILE A 183 5.25 -2.69 -1.46
C ILE A 183 6.25 -2.59 -2.60
N MET A 184 6.02 -3.39 -3.65
CA MET A 184 6.87 -3.43 -4.84
C MET A 184 6.04 -3.15 -6.09
N GLY A 185 6.49 -2.18 -6.88
CA GLY A 185 5.85 -1.81 -8.15
C GLY A 185 6.66 -2.28 -9.37
N SER A 186 7.36 -1.34 -10.00
CA SER A 186 8.04 -1.53 -11.29
C SER A 186 9.08 -2.66 -11.31
N ALA A 187 9.68 -3.01 -10.19
CA ALA A 187 10.62 -4.13 -10.09
C ALA A 187 9.96 -5.47 -10.43
N ILE A 188 8.64 -5.59 -10.25
CA ILE A 188 7.84 -6.75 -10.63
C ILE A 188 7.07 -6.48 -11.93
N THR A 189 6.30 -5.40 -11.99
CA THR A 189 5.35 -5.14 -13.08
C THR A 189 6.00 -4.79 -14.43
N LYS A 190 7.30 -4.44 -14.44
CA LYS A 190 8.09 -4.17 -15.65
C LYS A 190 9.14 -5.24 -15.95
N ALA A 191 9.13 -6.35 -15.23
CA ALA A 191 10.03 -7.47 -15.52
C ALA A 191 9.59 -8.20 -16.80
N ASP A 192 10.55 -8.76 -17.53
CA ASP A 192 10.27 -9.56 -18.73
C ASP A 192 9.40 -10.79 -18.39
N ASP A 193 9.64 -11.42 -17.24
CA ASP A 193 8.81 -12.47 -16.65
C ASP A 193 8.31 -12.00 -15.27
N ILE A 194 7.08 -11.51 -15.27
CA ILE A 194 6.42 -10.95 -14.07
C ILE A 194 6.22 -12.03 -13.01
N THR A 195 5.85 -13.24 -13.42
CA THR A 195 5.61 -14.36 -12.51
C THR A 195 6.92 -14.77 -11.81
N ALA A 196 7.98 -14.95 -12.59
CA ALA A 196 9.30 -15.29 -12.04
C ALA A 196 9.84 -14.18 -11.10
N ALA A 197 9.65 -12.91 -11.45
CA ALA A 197 10.05 -11.78 -10.62
C ALA A 197 9.30 -11.77 -9.28
N CYS A 198 7.98 -12.01 -9.29
CA CYS A 198 7.17 -12.08 -8.08
C CYS A 198 7.60 -13.26 -7.18
N GLN A 199 7.82 -14.45 -7.76
CA GLN A 199 8.31 -15.63 -7.05
C GLN A 199 9.69 -15.41 -6.44
N ALA A 200 10.60 -14.77 -7.17
CA ALA A 200 11.93 -14.43 -6.66
C ALA A 200 11.85 -13.49 -5.46
N CYS A 201 10.97 -12.48 -5.50
CA CYS A 201 10.71 -11.61 -4.35
C CYS A 201 10.19 -12.40 -3.14
N ARG A 202 9.19 -13.28 -3.32
CA ARG A 202 8.67 -14.12 -2.23
C ARG A 202 9.74 -15.02 -1.60
N LYS A 203 10.64 -15.58 -2.41
CA LYS A 203 11.73 -16.43 -1.92
C LYS A 203 12.71 -15.65 -1.02
N GLU A 204 13.02 -14.41 -1.36
CA GLU A 204 13.91 -13.56 -0.55
C GLU A 204 13.25 -13.13 0.79
N MET A 205 11.93 -13.24 0.92
CA MET A 205 11.19 -12.88 2.13
C MET A 205 11.06 -14.02 3.15
N GLN A 206 11.48 -15.23 2.79
CA GLN A 206 11.46 -16.43 3.65
C GLN A 206 12.71 -16.51 4.52
#